data_df7db1b4cefa2ef705c2e5ad530afae7
#
_entry.id   df7db1b4cefa2ef705c2e5ad530afae7
#
_cell.length_a   1.000
_cell.length_b   1.000
_cell.length_c   1.000
_cell.angle_alpha   90.00
_cell.angle_beta   90.00
_cell.angle_gamma   90.00
#
_symmetry.space_group_name_H-M   'P 1'
#
loop_
_entity.id
_entity.type
_entity.pdbx_description
1 polymer ?
#
loop_
_entity_poly.entity_id
_entity_poly.type
_entity_poly.pdbx_seq_one_letter_code
_entity_poly.pdbx_strand_id
1 'polypeptide(L)'
;MSVLLGDCLEKMREIDDESVDLVYLDPPFFTQKEQTLKSRDNSKQYSFDDTWNSIDEYRAYMEERLRECFRVLKRTGSIFLHCDKSASHHLRMALDNVFGYNNFQSEIIWNYKRWSNSKKGLLNNHQTLYFYSKTQDFKFNTIYTDYSLTTNVDQILQDRVRNEHGKSEYKKDKDGKAILGKAKQGVPLSDVWEIPFLNPKAAERVGYPTQKPILLLERIINICTDENDVVLDPFVGSGTTLVAAKLLNRRFIGIDISPDAVELSSARLDRPIKTNSYLLEKGKSSYKNLTDEELNILRSIDAVPVQ
;
A
#
# COMPACT_ATOMS: atom_id res chain seq x y z
N MET A 1 -5.85 -18.88 6.86
CA MET A 1 -5.05 -17.80 7.45
C MET A 1 -3.81 -18.42 8.05
N SER A 2 -2.64 -18.16 7.51
CA SER A 2 -1.40 -18.83 7.91
C SER A 2 -0.18 -17.93 7.75
N VAL A 3 0.83 -18.18 8.59
CA VAL A 3 2.18 -17.66 8.43
C VAL A 3 3.08 -18.87 8.21
N LEU A 4 3.79 -18.91 7.08
CA LEU A 4 4.54 -20.06 6.63
C LEU A 4 6.05 -19.76 6.71
N LEU A 5 6.81 -20.68 7.26
CA LEU A 5 8.27 -20.64 7.26
C LEU A 5 8.81 -21.31 6.00
N GLY A 6 9.68 -20.62 5.27
CA GLY A 6 10.39 -21.16 4.10
C GLY A 6 10.64 -20.13 3.01
N ASP A 7 11.33 -20.54 1.95
CA ASP A 7 11.49 -19.70 0.74
C ASP A 7 10.13 -19.43 0.11
N CYS A 8 9.86 -18.17 -0.22
CA CYS A 8 8.55 -17.79 -0.73
C CYS A 8 8.25 -18.40 -2.11
N LEU A 9 9.25 -18.66 -2.94
CA LEU A 9 9.07 -19.32 -4.23
C LEU A 9 8.55 -20.75 -4.06
N GLU A 10 9.13 -21.50 -3.11
CA GLU A 10 8.70 -22.86 -2.79
C GLU A 10 7.31 -22.88 -2.18
N LYS A 11 7.07 -22.00 -1.21
CA LYS A 11 5.78 -21.94 -0.51
C LYS A 11 4.64 -21.43 -1.38
N MET A 12 4.87 -20.53 -2.30
CA MET A 12 3.84 -20.09 -3.25
C MET A 12 3.42 -21.21 -4.20
N ARG A 13 4.30 -22.17 -4.54
CA ARG A 13 3.93 -23.36 -5.35
C ARG A 13 2.89 -24.27 -4.69
N GLU A 14 2.75 -24.19 -3.35
CA GLU A 14 1.74 -24.91 -2.59
C GLU A 14 0.37 -24.18 -2.58
N ILE A 15 0.32 -22.94 -3.09
CA ILE A 15 -0.91 -22.12 -3.17
C ILE A 15 -1.60 -22.38 -4.51
N ASP A 16 -2.92 -22.57 -4.48
CA ASP A 16 -3.71 -22.78 -5.68
C ASP A 16 -3.65 -21.62 -6.66
N ASP A 17 -3.71 -21.93 -7.96
CA ASP A 17 -3.85 -20.93 -9.02
C ASP A 17 -5.09 -20.08 -8.79
N GLU A 18 -4.99 -18.78 -9.12
CA GLU A 18 -6.11 -17.85 -9.11
C GLU A 18 -6.92 -17.81 -7.79
N SER A 19 -6.25 -17.96 -6.64
CA SER A 19 -6.85 -18.02 -5.30
C SER A 19 -6.67 -16.75 -4.48
N VAL A 20 -5.75 -15.85 -4.86
CA VAL A 20 -5.35 -14.63 -4.13
C VAL A 20 -5.93 -13.39 -4.79
N ASP A 21 -6.46 -12.46 -3.99
CA ASP A 21 -7.03 -11.20 -4.49
C ASP A 21 -6.00 -10.07 -4.55
N LEU A 22 -5.08 -10.03 -3.59
CA LEU A 22 -4.03 -9.02 -3.49
C LEU A 22 -2.71 -9.64 -3.08
N VAL A 23 -1.65 -9.31 -3.80
CA VAL A 23 -0.26 -9.56 -3.39
C VAL A 23 0.40 -8.23 -3.03
N TYR A 24 1.00 -8.15 -1.85
CA TYR A 24 1.89 -7.06 -1.47
C TYR A 24 3.29 -7.63 -1.25
N LEU A 25 4.28 -7.05 -1.92
CA LEU A 25 5.69 -7.44 -1.79
C LEU A 25 6.52 -6.28 -1.23
N ASP A 26 7.27 -6.57 -0.18
CA ASP A 26 8.31 -5.70 0.38
C ASP A 26 9.64 -6.47 0.42
N PRO A 27 10.22 -6.82 -0.75
CA PRO A 27 11.42 -7.64 -0.84
C PRO A 27 12.66 -6.90 -0.37
N PRO A 28 13.82 -7.54 -0.24
CA PRO A 28 15.09 -6.85 -0.13
C PRO A 28 15.27 -5.83 -1.26
N PHE A 29 15.87 -4.65 -0.99
CA PHE A 29 15.87 -3.50 -1.93
C PHE A 29 17.15 -3.36 -2.75
N PHE A 30 18.02 -4.37 -2.73
CA PHE A 30 19.34 -4.27 -3.36
C PHE A 30 20.21 -3.17 -2.72
N THR A 31 20.16 -3.04 -1.41
CA THR A 31 20.91 -2.00 -0.69
C THR A 31 22.38 -2.34 -0.50
N GLN A 32 22.79 -3.58 -0.79
CA GLN A 32 24.12 -4.11 -0.61
C GLN A 32 24.62 -4.01 0.84
N LYS A 33 23.71 -4.31 1.78
CA LYS A 33 23.97 -4.24 3.22
C LYS A 33 23.14 -5.27 3.96
N GLU A 34 23.72 -5.83 5.01
CA GLU A 34 22.94 -6.52 6.03
C GLU A 34 22.10 -5.49 6.81
N GLN A 35 20.80 -5.71 6.87
CA GLN A 35 19.87 -4.87 7.62
C GLN A 35 19.70 -5.46 9.01
N THR A 36 20.01 -4.69 10.03
CA THR A 36 19.93 -5.14 11.44
C THR A 36 19.15 -4.15 12.29
N LEU A 37 18.34 -4.66 13.21
CA LEU A 37 17.68 -3.84 14.24
C LEU A 37 17.44 -4.68 15.49
N LYS A 38 17.49 -4.05 16.67
CA LYS A 38 17.13 -4.69 17.94
C LYS A 38 15.65 -4.47 18.25
N SER A 39 15.04 -5.48 18.88
CA SER A 39 13.72 -5.36 19.47
C SER A 39 13.65 -4.20 20.47
N ARG A 40 12.43 -3.73 20.77
CA ARG A 40 12.22 -2.57 21.65
C ARG A 40 12.80 -2.75 23.05
N ASP A 41 12.82 -3.98 23.55
CA ASP A 41 13.37 -4.37 24.85
C ASP A 41 14.83 -4.81 24.78
N ASN A 42 15.48 -4.72 23.60
CA ASN A 42 16.82 -5.20 23.31
C ASN A 42 17.05 -6.70 23.54
N SER A 43 16.00 -7.49 23.70
CA SER A 43 16.10 -8.94 23.96
C SER A 43 16.41 -9.75 22.71
N LYS A 44 16.00 -9.28 21.52
CA LYS A 44 16.24 -9.92 20.21
C LYS A 44 16.89 -8.94 19.23
N GLN A 45 17.74 -9.47 18.36
CA GLN A 45 18.26 -8.75 17.20
C GLN A 45 17.74 -9.42 15.95
N TYR A 46 17.04 -8.66 15.11
CA TYR A 46 16.56 -9.10 13.81
C TYR A 46 17.57 -8.68 12.74
N SER A 47 17.85 -9.55 11.79
CA SER A 47 18.65 -9.20 10.61
C SER A 47 18.17 -9.95 9.38
N PHE A 48 18.42 -9.35 8.22
CA PHE A 48 18.31 -10.01 6.94
C PHE A 48 19.40 -9.48 6.00
N ASP A 49 19.92 -10.35 5.15
CA ASP A 49 20.93 -10.00 4.17
C ASP A 49 20.26 -9.40 2.92
N ASP A 50 20.81 -8.30 2.42
CA ASP A 50 20.37 -7.62 1.19
C ASP A 50 21.60 -7.37 0.29
N THR A 51 22.50 -8.35 0.23
CA THR A 51 23.72 -8.34 -0.58
C THR A 51 23.57 -9.29 -1.78
N TRP A 52 23.93 -8.81 -2.95
CA TRP A 52 23.75 -9.49 -4.22
C TRP A 52 25.02 -9.36 -5.06
N ASN A 53 25.37 -10.41 -5.82
CA ASN A 53 26.56 -10.36 -6.67
C ASN A 53 26.35 -9.41 -7.84
N SER A 54 25.13 -9.29 -8.36
CA SER A 54 24.80 -8.37 -9.44
C SER A 54 23.33 -7.97 -9.44
N ILE A 55 23.01 -6.90 -10.14
CA ILE A 55 21.63 -6.47 -10.36
C ILE A 55 20.86 -7.46 -11.24
N ASP A 56 21.53 -8.18 -12.14
CA ASP A 56 20.90 -9.19 -12.99
C ASP A 56 20.50 -10.43 -12.19
N GLU A 57 21.33 -10.84 -11.22
CA GLU A 57 20.96 -11.90 -10.27
C GLU A 57 19.74 -11.52 -9.43
N TYR A 58 19.73 -10.31 -8.87
CA TYR A 58 18.58 -9.81 -8.11
C TYR A 58 17.32 -9.74 -8.98
N ARG A 59 17.44 -9.26 -10.22
CA ARG A 59 16.30 -9.20 -11.16
C ARG A 59 15.76 -10.58 -11.48
N ALA A 60 16.63 -11.55 -11.78
CA ALA A 60 16.23 -12.92 -12.04
C ALA A 60 15.51 -13.55 -10.83
N TYR A 61 16.04 -13.37 -9.62
CA TYR A 61 15.43 -13.80 -8.37
C TYR A 61 14.03 -13.22 -8.21
N MET A 62 13.85 -11.92 -8.49
CA MET A 62 12.54 -11.27 -8.38
C MET A 62 11.57 -11.73 -9.48
N GLU A 63 12.03 -11.91 -10.72
CA GLU A 63 11.16 -12.35 -11.81
C GLU A 63 10.56 -13.75 -11.57
N GLU A 64 11.31 -14.69 -11.02
CA GLU A 64 10.78 -16.02 -10.66
C GLU A 64 9.64 -15.90 -9.66
N ARG A 65 9.79 -15.07 -8.63
CA ARG A 65 8.78 -14.84 -7.61
C ARG A 65 7.57 -14.07 -8.13
N LEU A 66 7.79 -13.11 -9.00
CA LEU A 66 6.72 -12.37 -9.67
C LEU A 66 5.86 -13.28 -10.56
N ARG A 67 6.46 -14.30 -11.24
CA ARG A 67 5.69 -15.29 -12.01
C ARG A 67 4.78 -16.11 -11.11
N GLU A 68 5.25 -16.53 -9.93
CA GLU A 68 4.40 -17.23 -8.97
C GLU A 68 3.30 -16.29 -8.40
N CYS A 69 3.62 -15.03 -8.11
CA CYS A 69 2.61 -14.05 -7.73
C CYS A 69 1.53 -13.89 -8.82
N PHE A 70 1.94 -13.83 -10.08
CA PHE A 70 1.01 -13.77 -11.22
C PHE A 70 0.13 -15.02 -11.31
N ARG A 71 0.69 -16.22 -11.11
CA ARG A 71 -0.03 -17.48 -11.13
C ARG A 71 -1.12 -17.54 -10.07
N VAL A 72 -0.77 -17.23 -8.81
CA VAL A 72 -1.70 -17.34 -7.67
C VAL A 72 -2.76 -16.22 -7.63
N LEU A 73 -2.51 -15.07 -8.26
CA LEU A 73 -3.49 -13.98 -8.35
C LEU A 73 -4.71 -14.40 -9.17
N LYS A 74 -5.90 -14.06 -8.67
CA LYS A 74 -7.14 -14.13 -9.45
C LYS A 74 -7.09 -13.22 -10.66
N ARG A 75 -7.92 -13.46 -11.67
CA ARG A 75 -8.03 -12.57 -12.85
C ARG A 75 -8.34 -11.12 -12.47
N THR A 76 -9.12 -10.91 -11.40
CA THR A 76 -9.44 -9.59 -10.85
C THR A 76 -8.42 -9.10 -9.82
N GLY A 77 -7.37 -9.87 -9.55
CA GLY A 77 -6.38 -9.57 -8.52
C GLY A 77 -5.33 -8.56 -8.93
N SER A 78 -4.67 -8.01 -7.93
CA SER A 78 -3.67 -6.95 -8.08
C SER A 78 -2.42 -7.21 -7.26
N ILE A 79 -1.31 -6.57 -7.65
CA ILE A 79 -0.02 -6.64 -6.98
C ILE A 79 0.51 -5.24 -6.69
N PHE A 80 1.04 -5.05 -5.48
CA PHE A 80 1.84 -3.87 -5.12
C PHE A 80 3.24 -4.32 -4.76
N LEU A 81 4.22 -3.83 -5.51
CA LEU A 81 5.63 -4.07 -5.24
C LEU A 81 6.26 -2.81 -4.68
N HIS A 82 6.75 -2.90 -3.46
CA HIS A 82 7.42 -1.82 -2.76
C HIS A 82 8.92 -1.85 -3.03
N CYS A 83 9.51 -0.71 -3.31
CA CYS A 83 10.95 -0.58 -3.55
C CYS A 83 11.46 0.82 -3.18
N ASP A 84 12.76 0.92 -3.07
CA ASP A 84 13.45 2.20 -2.99
C ASP A 84 14.15 2.55 -4.31
N LYS A 85 14.89 3.64 -4.32
CA LYS A 85 15.62 4.14 -5.49
C LYS A 85 16.71 3.20 -6.01
N SER A 86 17.15 2.20 -5.22
CA SER A 86 18.32 1.36 -5.56
C SER A 86 18.03 0.46 -6.76
N ALA A 87 16.85 -0.16 -6.79
CA ALA A 87 16.49 -1.10 -7.84
C ALA A 87 15.12 -0.82 -8.50
N SER A 88 14.45 0.31 -8.20
CA SER A 88 13.08 0.58 -8.63
C SER A 88 12.87 0.39 -10.13
N HIS A 89 13.73 0.95 -10.98
CA HIS A 89 13.63 0.84 -12.44
C HIS A 89 13.82 -0.60 -12.95
N HIS A 90 14.67 -1.40 -12.31
CA HIS A 90 14.85 -2.82 -12.66
C HIS A 90 13.61 -3.64 -12.29
N LEU A 91 13.02 -3.36 -11.12
CA LEU A 91 11.79 -4.01 -10.66
C LEU A 91 10.58 -3.63 -11.51
N ARG A 92 10.51 -2.37 -11.98
CA ARG A 92 9.50 -1.96 -12.94
C ARG A 92 9.60 -2.76 -14.24
N MET A 93 10.79 -2.95 -14.78
CA MET A 93 10.99 -3.78 -15.98
C MET A 93 10.63 -5.24 -15.75
N ALA A 94 10.94 -5.80 -14.57
CA ALA A 94 10.56 -7.16 -14.21
C ALA A 94 9.03 -7.32 -14.13
N LEU A 95 8.32 -6.36 -13.57
CA LEU A 95 6.86 -6.32 -13.55
C LEU A 95 6.27 -6.21 -14.98
N ASP A 96 6.81 -5.34 -15.83
CA ASP A 96 6.38 -5.22 -17.22
C ASP A 96 6.55 -6.54 -17.99
N ASN A 97 7.64 -7.28 -17.73
CA ASN A 97 7.91 -8.59 -18.35
C ASN A 97 6.93 -9.68 -17.90
N VAL A 98 6.51 -9.68 -16.64
CA VAL A 98 5.65 -10.72 -16.06
C VAL A 98 4.18 -10.39 -16.19
N PHE A 99 3.78 -9.18 -15.83
CA PHE A 99 2.38 -8.73 -15.81
C PHE A 99 1.92 -8.13 -17.14
N GLY A 100 2.87 -7.68 -17.96
CA GLY A 100 2.61 -6.95 -19.20
C GLY A 100 2.46 -5.45 -18.96
N TYR A 101 3.05 -4.65 -19.84
CA TYR A 101 3.05 -3.19 -19.77
C TYR A 101 1.63 -2.59 -19.65
N ASN A 102 0.65 -3.18 -20.35
CA ASN A 102 -0.73 -2.67 -20.36
C ASN A 102 -1.44 -2.86 -19.00
N ASN A 103 -0.93 -3.70 -18.13
CA ASN A 103 -1.50 -3.97 -16.80
C ASN A 103 -0.88 -3.10 -15.70
N PHE A 104 0.00 -2.18 -16.05
CA PHE A 104 0.47 -1.14 -15.14
C PHE A 104 -0.66 -0.16 -14.82
N GLN A 105 -0.91 0.07 -13.53
CA GLN A 105 -1.97 0.95 -13.05
C GLN A 105 -1.43 2.26 -12.51
N SER A 106 -0.43 2.21 -11.63
CA SER A 106 0.18 3.43 -11.06
C SER A 106 1.58 3.19 -10.52
N GLU A 107 2.39 4.24 -10.57
CA GLU A 107 3.57 4.41 -9.73
C GLU A 107 3.17 5.30 -8.55
N ILE A 108 3.23 4.74 -7.34
CA ILE A 108 2.82 5.43 -6.13
C ILE A 108 4.06 5.90 -5.41
N ILE A 109 4.09 7.18 -5.08
CA ILE A 109 5.15 7.81 -4.30
C ILE A 109 4.69 7.90 -2.85
N TRP A 110 5.19 7.00 -2.01
CA TRP A 110 5.00 7.14 -0.57
C TRP A 110 6.00 8.15 -0.03
N ASN A 111 5.53 9.36 0.21
CA ASN A 111 6.30 10.47 0.77
C ASN A 111 6.20 10.49 2.30
N TYR A 112 7.35 10.69 2.96
CA TYR A 112 7.44 10.82 4.41
C TYR A 112 8.55 11.78 4.81
N LYS A 113 8.34 12.55 5.87
CA LYS A 113 9.36 13.47 6.38
C LYS A 113 10.34 12.69 7.26
N ARG A 114 11.62 12.78 6.93
CA ARG A 114 12.72 12.33 7.79
C ARG A 114 13.48 13.51 8.30
N TRP A 115 13.82 13.45 9.58
CA TRP A 115 14.77 14.38 10.17
C TRP A 115 16.17 13.80 9.99
N SER A 116 16.95 14.32 9.07
CA SER A 116 18.33 13.87 8.79
C SER A 116 19.15 15.02 8.21
N ASN A 117 20.45 15.05 8.57
CA ASN A 117 21.39 16.00 8.01
C ASN A 117 22.03 15.39 6.74
N SER A 118 21.60 15.81 5.57
CA SER A 118 22.29 15.50 4.32
C SER A 118 23.33 16.58 4.03
N LYS A 119 24.60 16.18 3.99
CA LYS A 119 25.71 17.09 3.64
C LYS A 119 26.00 17.10 2.14
N LYS A 120 25.53 16.11 1.39
CA LYS A 120 25.81 15.95 -0.04
C LYS A 120 24.63 15.23 -0.70
N GLY A 121 24.02 15.85 -1.70
CA GLY A 121 22.85 15.34 -2.41
C GLY A 121 21.52 15.69 -1.72
N LEU A 122 20.41 15.30 -2.35
CA LEU A 122 19.06 15.51 -1.83
C LEU A 122 18.73 14.51 -0.74
N LEU A 123 17.94 14.95 0.26
CA LEU A 123 17.41 14.05 1.29
C LEU A 123 16.37 13.10 0.68
N ASN A 124 16.58 11.80 0.90
CA ASN A 124 15.67 10.76 0.41
C ASN A 124 14.45 10.64 1.33
N ASN A 125 13.31 11.19 0.91
CA ASN A 125 12.08 11.30 1.67
C ASN A 125 10.92 10.50 1.07
N HIS A 126 11.18 9.58 0.15
CA HIS A 126 10.13 8.74 -0.43
C HIS A 126 10.61 7.32 -0.74
N GLN A 127 9.66 6.45 -0.89
CA GLN A 127 9.79 5.13 -1.50
C GLN A 127 8.71 4.98 -2.59
N THR A 128 8.90 4.04 -3.49
CA THR A 128 8.01 3.80 -4.62
C THR A 128 7.26 2.49 -4.42
N LEU A 129 5.97 2.49 -4.78
CA LEU A 129 5.19 1.26 -4.92
C LEU A 129 4.68 1.18 -6.37
N TYR A 130 4.93 0.07 -7.02
CA TYR A 130 4.37 -0.22 -8.33
C TYR A 130 3.09 -1.00 -8.19
N PHE A 131 2.01 -0.47 -8.74
CA PHE A 131 0.70 -1.09 -8.76
C PHE A 131 0.42 -1.67 -10.15
N TYR A 132 0.22 -2.98 -10.20
CA TYR A 132 -0.22 -3.71 -11.39
C TYR A 132 -1.45 -4.53 -11.09
N SER A 133 -2.28 -4.76 -12.11
CA SER A 133 -3.35 -5.75 -12.08
C SER A 133 -2.96 -7.00 -12.88
N LYS A 134 -3.61 -8.14 -12.62
CA LYS A 134 -3.41 -9.34 -13.45
C LYS A 134 -4.03 -9.18 -14.84
N THR A 135 -5.20 -8.53 -14.92
CA THR A 135 -5.92 -8.23 -16.17
C THR A 135 -6.50 -6.82 -16.11
N GLN A 136 -7.10 -6.36 -17.21
CA GLN A 136 -7.81 -5.07 -17.23
C GLN A 136 -9.13 -5.08 -16.45
N ASP A 137 -9.66 -6.27 -16.15
CA ASP A 137 -10.86 -6.45 -15.31
C ASP A 137 -10.44 -6.73 -13.86
N PHE A 138 -9.90 -5.70 -13.20
CA PHE A 138 -9.42 -5.82 -11.84
C PHE A 138 -10.33 -5.10 -10.83
N LYS A 139 -10.32 -5.59 -9.59
CA LYS A 139 -11.06 -4.98 -8.48
C LYS A 139 -10.39 -3.68 -8.06
N PHE A 140 -11.17 -2.58 -8.08
CA PHE A 140 -10.70 -1.28 -7.65
C PHE A 140 -11.78 -0.54 -6.85
N ASN A 141 -11.50 -0.24 -5.60
CA ASN A 141 -12.34 0.55 -4.72
C ASN A 141 -11.83 1.99 -4.69
N THR A 142 -12.61 2.94 -5.21
CA THR A 142 -12.23 4.35 -5.17
C THR A 142 -12.24 4.86 -3.74
N ILE A 143 -11.10 5.35 -3.28
CA ILE A 143 -10.94 6.07 -2.02
C ILE A 143 -10.97 7.56 -2.34
N TYR A 144 -11.72 8.34 -1.56
CA TYR A 144 -11.79 9.79 -1.71
C TYR A 144 -11.04 10.47 -0.57
N THR A 145 -10.35 11.54 -0.90
CA THR A 145 -9.68 12.46 0.02
C THR A 145 -10.36 13.83 -0.04
N ASP A 146 -10.05 14.68 0.93
CA ASP A 146 -10.58 16.04 0.95
C ASP A 146 -10.10 16.89 -0.21
N TYR A 147 -10.87 17.93 -0.48
CA TYR A 147 -10.42 19.00 -1.35
C TYR A 147 -9.28 19.77 -0.67
N SER A 148 -8.28 20.18 -1.45
CA SER A 148 -7.24 21.07 -0.92
C SER A 148 -7.84 22.39 -0.47
N LEU A 149 -7.20 23.06 0.50
CA LEU A 149 -7.63 24.39 0.97
C LEU A 149 -7.67 25.44 -0.15
N THR A 150 -6.94 25.23 -1.24
CA THR A 150 -6.90 26.11 -2.41
C THR A 150 -7.94 25.74 -3.47
N THR A 151 -8.68 24.65 -3.26
CA THR A 151 -9.67 24.18 -4.22
C THR A 151 -10.94 25.02 -4.12
N ASN A 152 -11.38 25.61 -5.23
CA ASN A 152 -12.69 26.26 -5.28
C ASN A 152 -13.79 25.21 -5.36
N VAL A 153 -14.31 24.78 -4.21
CA VAL A 153 -15.32 23.73 -4.07
C VAL A 153 -16.60 24.12 -4.81
N ASP A 154 -16.98 25.41 -4.80
CA ASP A 154 -18.18 25.90 -5.48
C ASP A 154 -18.10 25.68 -6.99
N GLN A 155 -16.92 25.84 -7.60
CA GLN A 155 -16.73 25.54 -9.03
C GLN A 155 -16.80 24.06 -9.35
N ILE A 156 -16.31 23.18 -8.43
CA ILE A 156 -16.34 21.72 -8.62
C ILE A 156 -17.76 21.18 -8.51
N LEU A 157 -18.57 21.79 -7.65
CA LEU A 157 -19.97 21.36 -7.45
C LEU A 157 -20.92 21.84 -8.56
N GLN A 158 -20.49 22.76 -9.43
CA GLN A 158 -21.32 23.23 -10.52
C GLN A 158 -21.49 22.16 -11.60
N ASP A 159 -22.74 21.90 -11.98
CA ASP A 159 -23.06 21.01 -13.09
C ASP A 159 -22.52 21.56 -14.40
N ARG A 160 -22.06 20.64 -15.27
CA ARG A 160 -21.56 20.98 -16.59
C ARG A 160 -22.37 20.27 -17.67
N VAL A 161 -22.55 20.94 -18.80
CA VAL A 161 -23.15 20.39 -20.00
C VAL A 161 -22.17 20.58 -21.17
N ARG A 162 -22.29 19.75 -22.19
CA ARG A 162 -21.60 19.99 -23.47
C ARG A 162 -22.50 20.84 -24.36
N ASN A 163 -21.95 21.94 -24.87
CA ASN A 163 -22.62 22.77 -25.85
C ASN A 163 -22.63 22.11 -27.24
N GLU A 164 -23.27 22.74 -28.22
CA GLU A 164 -23.39 22.28 -29.60
C GLU A 164 -22.04 22.02 -30.30
N HIS A 165 -20.96 22.64 -29.81
CA HIS A 165 -19.60 22.46 -30.31
C HIS A 165 -18.79 21.43 -29.47
N GLY A 166 -19.44 20.66 -28.58
CA GLY A 166 -18.80 19.68 -27.72
C GLY A 166 -17.96 20.26 -26.55
N LYS A 167 -17.98 21.58 -26.35
CA LYS A 167 -17.27 22.29 -25.33
C LYS A 167 -17.99 22.18 -23.97
N SER A 168 -17.27 21.93 -22.89
CA SER A 168 -17.84 21.84 -21.55
C SER A 168 -18.12 23.24 -21.00
N GLU A 169 -19.39 23.51 -20.64
CA GLU A 169 -19.85 24.77 -20.05
C GLU A 169 -20.63 24.51 -18.77
N TYR A 170 -20.66 25.49 -17.86
CA TYR A 170 -21.47 25.40 -16.64
C TYR A 170 -22.97 25.45 -17.03
N LYS A 171 -23.75 24.51 -16.49
CA LYS A 171 -25.19 24.50 -16.62
C LYS A 171 -25.76 25.69 -15.85
N LYS A 172 -26.60 26.49 -16.49
CA LYS A 172 -27.22 27.69 -15.94
C LYS A 172 -28.72 27.52 -15.81
N ASP A 173 -29.29 28.12 -14.77
CA ASP A 173 -30.74 28.27 -14.63
C ASP A 173 -31.29 29.39 -15.53
N LYS A 174 -32.58 29.65 -15.40
CA LYS A 174 -33.30 30.70 -16.22
C LYS A 174 -32.78 32.12 -15.96
N ASP A 175 -32.16 32.35 -14.79
CA ASP A 175 -31.60 33.62 -14.33
C ASP A 175 -30.10 33.76 -14.63
N GLY A 176 -29.52 32.76 -15.33
CA GLY A 176 -28.12 32.74 -15.71
C GLY A 176 -27.16 32.30 -14.59
N LYS A 177 -27.68 31.84 -13.45
CA LYS A 177 -26.89 31.37 -12.30
C LYS A 177 -26.52 29.91 -12.53
N ALA A 178 -25.28 29.54 -12.16
CA ALA A 178 -24.80 28.17 -12.26
C ALA A 178 -25.60 27.23 -11.34
N ILE A 179 -26.03 26.09 -11.92
CA ILE A 179 -26.74 25.05 -11.17
C ILE A 179 -25.73 24.17 -10.44
N LEU A 180 -25.93 23.97 -9.13
CA LEU A 180 -25.13 23.03 -8.33
C LEU A 180 -25.62 21.60 -8.58
N GLY A 181 -24.68 20.71 -8.89
CA GLY A 181 -24.92 19.28 -8.99
C GLY A 181 -24.97 18.58 -7.63
N LYS A 182 -24.98 17.26 -7.66
CA LYS A 182 -24.91 16.45 -6.44
C LYS A 182 -23.59 16.69 -5.72
N ALA A 183 -23.64 16.70 -4.37
CA ALA A 183 -22.43 16.71 -3.53
C ALA A 183 -21.50 15.57 -3.96
N LYS A 184 -20.23 15.88 -4.18
CA LYS A 184 -19.19 14.92 -4.53
C LYS A 184 -18.53 14.41 -3.25
N GLN A 185 -18.10 13.16 -3.26
CA GLN A 185 -17.50 12.52 -2.08
C GLN A 185 -16.07 13.02 -1.77
N GLY A 186 -15.53 13.95 -2.55
CA GLY A 186 -14.16 14.44 -2.42
C GLY A 186 -13.36 14.28 -3.72
N VAL A 187 -12.04 14.28 -3.60
CA VAL A 187 -11.11 14.03 -4.70
C VAL A 187 -10.67 12.57 -4.66
N PRO A 188 -10.70 11.81 -5.77
CA PRO A 188 -10.11 10.48 -5.79
C PRO A 188 -8.66 10.52 -5.29
N LEU A 189 -8.26 9.51 -4.51
CA LEU A 189 -6.92 9.38 -3.97
C LEU A 189 -5.87 9.50 -5.09
N SER A 190 -4.90 10.38 -4.91
CA SER A 190 -3.77 10.54 -5.84
C SER A 190 -2.73 9.43 -5.67
N ASP A 191 -1.74 9.40 -6.55
CA ASP A 191 -0.60 8.51 -6.52
C ASP A 191 0.57 9.00 -5.64
N VAL A 192 0.45 10.19 -5.04
CA VAL A 192 1.40 10.70 -4.03
C VAL A 192 0.76 10.62 -2.65
N TRP A 193 1.32 9.75 -1.79
CA TRP A 193 0.78 9.48 -0.46
C TRP A 193 1.66 10.05 0.63
N GLU A 194 1.11 10.96 1.43
CA GLU A 194 1.75 11.45 2.64
C GLU A 194 1.33 10.59 3.83
N ILE A 195 2.17 9.62 4.17
CA ILE A 195 1.98 8.76 5.35
C ILE A 195 3.23 8.83 6.19
N PRO A 196 3.14 9.22 7.46
CA PRO A 196 4.30 9.36 8.32
C PRO A 196 5.10 8.05 8.42
N PHE A 197 6.42 8.18 8.39
CA PHE A 197 7.33 7.08 8.73
C PHE A 197 7.12 6.68 10.20
N LEU A 198 7.27 5.40 10.50
CA LEU A 198 7.15 4.91 11.89
C LEU A 198 8.22 5.53 12.79
N ASN A 199 7.77 6.43 13.66
CA ASN A 199 8.62 6.99 14.70
C ASN A 199 9.17 5.86 15.60
N PRO A 200 10.43 5.93 16.07
CA PRO A 200 10.98 4.97 17.02
C PRO A 200 10.13 4.74 18.28
N LYS A 201 9.32 5.73 18.67
CA LYS A 201 8.41 5.67 19.83
C LYS A 201 6.98 5.25 19.48
N ALA A 202 6.67 5.00 18.20
CA ALA A 202 5.32 4.62 17.78
C ALA A 202 4.85 3.33 18.48
N ALA A 203 3.58 3.31 18.90
CA ALA A 203 3.03 2.17 19.64
C ALA A 203 3.01 0.87 18.83
N GLU A 204 2.83 0.97 17.51
CA GLU A 204 2.83 -0.17 16.58
C GLU A 204 4.22 -0.71 16.23
N ARG A 205 5.30 0.00 16.63
CA ARG A 205 6.66 -0.41 16.32
C ARG A 205 7.09 -1.59 17.17
N VAL A 206 7.55 -2.67 16.54
CA VAL A 206 7.99 -3.90 17.20
C VAL A 206 9.51 -4.11 17.20
N GLY A 207 10.26 -3.20 16.54
CA GLY A 207 11.72 -3.29 16.48
C GLY A 207 12.23 -4.18 15.33
N TYR A 208 11.40 -4.53 14.38
CA TYR A 208 11.84 -5.20 13.16
C TYR A 208 12.39 -4.17 12.14
N PRO A 209 13.52 -4.48 11.43
CA PRO A 209 14.05 -3.60 10.41
C PRO A 209 12.99 -3.33 9.34
N THR A 210 12.98 -2.12 8.78
CA THR A 210 12.11 -1.76 7.65
C THR A 210 10.60 -1.90 7.87
N GLN A 211 10.13 -2.11 9.12
CA GLN A 211 8.69 -2.20 9.43
C GLN A 211 7.92 -1.04 8.80
N LYS A 212 6.87 -1.38 8.03
CA LYS A 212 5.97 -0.39 7.41
C LYS A 212 4.85 0.02 8.37
N PRO A 213 4.30 1.24 8.25
CA PRO A 213 3.12 1.65 9.02
C PRO A 213 1.87 0.88 8.58
N ILE A 214 1.01 0.52 9.53
CA ILE A 214 -0.25 -0.17 9.26
C ILE A 214 -1.13 0.65 8.31
N LEU A 215 -1.15 1.97 8.45
CA LEU A 215 -1.91 2.88 7.60
C LEU A 215 -1.57 2.75 6.11
N LEU A 216 -0.31 2.47 5.76
CA LEU A 216 0.09 2.22 4.38
C LEU A 216 -0.58 0.96 3.82
N LEU A 217 -0.52 -0.13 4.59
CA LEU A 217 -1.10 -1.41 4.19
C LEU A 217 -2.62 -1.40 4.20
N GLU A 218 -3.24 -0.70 5.15
CA GLU A 218 -4.68 -0.45 5.18
C GLU A 218 -5.15 0.20 3.88
N ARG A 219 -4.46 1.24 3.41
CA ARG A 219 -4.79 1.94 2.17
C ARG A 219 -4.70 1.01 0.95
N ILE A 220 -3.60 0.26 0.83
CA ILE A 220 -3.40 -0.72 -0.26
C ILE A 220 -4.50 -1.79 -0.26
N ILE A 221 -4.77 -2.38 0.89
CA ILE A 221 -5.76 -3.46 1.03
C ILE A 221 -7.16 -2.96 0.66
N ASN A 222 -7.55 -1.77 1.13
CA ASN A 222 -8.87 -1.20 0.82
C ASN A 222 -9.07 -0.87 -0.67
N ILE A 223 -8.01 -0.49 -1.39
CA ILE A 223 -8.09 -0.19 -2.83
C ILE A 223 -8.48 -1.43 -3.64
N CYS A 224 -7.91 -2.60 -3.33
CA CYS A 224 -7.96 -3.78 -4.21
C CYS A 224 -8.72 -4.97 -3.62
N THR A 225 -9.27 -4.87 -2.41
CA THR A 225 -9.96 -5.99 -1.77
C THR A 225 -11.25 -5.58 -1.09
N ASP A 226 -12.13 -6.56 -0.91
CA ASP A 226 -13.30 -6.50 -0.04
C ASP A 226 -13.14 -7.47 1.16
N GLU A 227 -14.09 -7.46 2.10
CA GLU A 227 -14.07 -8.40 3.23
C GLU A 227 -14.03 -9.86 2.75
N ASN A 228 -13.28 -10.70 3.48
CA ASN A 228 -13.02 -12.10 3.17
C ASN A 228 -12.16 -12.37 1.93
N ASP A 229 -11.70 -11.37 1.19
CA ASP A 229 -10.69 -11.54 0.16
C ASP A 229 -9.34 -11.98 0.75
N VAL A 230 -8.49 -12.58 -0.08
CA VAL A 230 -7.20 -13.14 0.33
C VAL A 230 -6.07 -12.19 -0.01
N VAL A 231 -5.28 -11.82 1.00
CA VAL A 231 -4.07 -11.02 0.88
C VAL A 231 -2.86 -11.92 1.09
N LEU A 232 -1.92 -11.91 0.14
CA LEU A 232 -0.64 -12.63 0.23
C LEU A 232 0.51 -11.63 0.41
N ASP A 233 1.40 -11.93 1.37
CA ASP A 233 2.67 -11.24 1.56
C ASP A 233 3.80 -12.29 1.56
N PRO A 234 4.57 -12.42 0.45
CA PRO A 234 5.65 -13.39 0.34
C PRO A 234 6.92 -12.99 1.11
N PHE A 235 7.00 -11.78 1.65
CA PHE A 235 8.12 -11.25 2.44
C PHE A 235 7.60 -10.61 3.72
N VAL A 236 6.93 -11.42 4.55
CA VAL A 236 6.08 -10.93 5.64
C VAL A 236 6.79 -10.12 6.69
N GLY A 237 8.08 -10.35 6.92
CA GLY A 237 8.90 -9.62 7.88
C GLY A 237 8.23 -9.44 9.22
N SER A 238 7.93 -8.19 9.58
CA SER A 238 7.24 -7.86 10.83
C SER A 238 5.75 -8.21 10.86
N GLY A 239 5.16 -8.68 9.77
CA GLY A 239 3.73 -9.04 9.69
C GLY A 239 2.76 -7.87 9.56
N THR A 240 3.20 -6.68 9.18
CA THR A 240 2.32 -5.51 9.13
C THR A 240 1.16 -5.70 8.14
N THR A 241 1.42 -6.31 6.98
CA THR A 241 0.40 -6.64 5.98
C THR A 241 -0.69 -7.54 6.54
N LEU A 242 -0.28 -8.60 7.25
CA LEU A 242 -1.22 -9.59 7.82
C LEU A 242 -2.06 -8.97 8.93
N VAL A 243 -1.43 -8.13 9.75
CA VAL A 243 -2.12 -7.39 10.81
C VAL A 243 -3.19 -6.46 10.20
N ALA A 244 -2.83 -5.68 9.18
CA ALA A 244 -3.78 -4.81 8.49
C ALA A 244 -4.91 -5.63 7.85
N ALA A 245 -4.59 -6.73 7.17
CA ALA A 245 -5.58 -7.64 6.58
C ALA A 245 -6.55 -8.20 7.62
N LYS A 246 -6.04 -8.69 8.76
CA LYS A 246 -6.87 -9.19 9.86
C LYS A 246 -7.80 -8.12 10.42
N LEU A 247 -7.29 -6.93 10.69
CA LEU A 247 -8.07 -5.81 11.25
C LEU A 247 -9.17 -5.33 10.28
N LEU A 248 -8.95 -5.53 8.98
CA LEU A 248 -9.89 -5.20 7.92
C LEU A 248 -10.80 -6.37 7.52
N ASN A 249 -10.83 -7.47 8.26
CA ASN A 249 -11.62 -8.69 7.97
C ASN A 249 -11.26 -9.35 6.64
N ARG A 250 -9.99 -9.29 6.22
CA ARG A 250 -9.48 -10.05 5.07
C ARG A 250 -8.81 -11.32 5.54
N ARG A 251 -8.83 -12.36 4.71
CA ARG A 251 -8.00 -13.55 4.90
C ARG A 251 -6.57 -13.21 4.48
N PHE A 252 -5.60 -13.92 5.02
CA PHE A 252 -4.20 -13.63 4.72
C PHE A 252 -3.35 -14.90 4.69
N ILE A 253 -2.27 -14.83 3.90
CA ILE A 253 -1.16 -15.77 3.84
C ILE A 253 0.11 -14.93 3.92
N GLY A 254 1.00 -15.25 4.86
CA GLY A 254 2.32 -14.62 4.98
C GLY A 254 3.40 -15.68 4.85
N ILE A 255 4.51 -15.34 4.21
CA ILE A 255 5.66 -16.24 4.05
C ILE A 255 6.93 -15.48 4.44
N ASP A 256 7.82 -16.12 5.17
CA ASP A 256 9.17 -15.62 5.40
C ASP A 256 10.15 -16.76 5.57
N ILE A 257 11.39 -16.52 5.14
CA ILE A 257 12.49 -17.47 5.32
C ILE A 257 13.05 -17.42 6.74
N SER A 258 12.85 -16.34 7.47
CA SER A 258 13.32 -16.11 8.81
C SER A 258 12.36 -16.69 9.86
N PRO A 259 12.78 -17.65 10.70
CA PRO A 259 11.98 -18.13 11.83
C PRO A 259 11.55 -17.01 12.78
N ASP A 260 12.45 -16.03 13.02
CA ASP A 260 12.16 -14.88 13.88
C ASP A 260 11.06 -13.98 13.32
N ALA A 261 11.02 -13.78 11.99
CA ALA A 261 9.97 -13.03 11.32
C ALA A 261 8.62 -13.75 11.44
N VAL A 262 8.60 -15.07 11.24
CA VAL A 262 7.40 -15.90 11.38
C VAL A 262 6.89 -15.90 12.83
N GLU A 263 7.76 -16.04 13.82
CA GLU A 263 7.41 -15.95 15.26
C GLU A 263 6.83 -14.57 15.59
N LEU A 264 7.51 -13.51 15.17
CA LEU A 264 7.10 -12.14 15.44
C LEU A 264 5.75 -11.80 14.79
N SER A 265 5.58 -12.13 13.50
CA SER A 265 4.35 -11.85 12.76
C SER A 265 3.17 -12.63 13.35
N SER A 266 3.36 -13.89 13.73
CA SER A 266 2.35 -14.71 14.42
C SER A 266 1.97 -14.11 15.77
N ALA A 267 2.94 -13.72 16.58
CA ALA A 267 2.70 -13.09 17.88
C ALA A 267 1.94 -11.75 17.76
N ARG A 268 2.18 -11.00 16.70
CA ARG A 268 1.44 -9.74 16.43
C ARG A 268 -0.02 -9.99 16.08
N LEU A 269 -0.32 -11.08 15.41
CA LEU A 269 -1.69 -11.45 15.06
C LEU A 269 -2.54 -11.81 16.28
N ASP A 270 -1.92 -12.27 17.37
CA ASP A 270 -2.63 -12.68 18.59
C ASP A 270 -2.84 -11.53 19.60
N ARG A 271 -2.21 -10.38 19.39
CA ARG A 271 -2.28 -9.24 20.32
C ARG A 271 -3.16 -8.11 19.82
N PRO A 272 -3.86 -7.40 20.70
CA PRO A 272 -4.52 -6.14 20.36
C PRO A 272 -3.46 -5.14 19.86
N ILE A 273 -3.64 -4.61 18.67
CA ILE A 273 -2.70 -3.68 18.06
C ILE A 273 -3.24 -2.27 18.17
N LYS A 274 -2.41 -1.38 18.71
CA LYS A 274 -2.66 0.05 18.65
C LYS A 274 -2.15 0.57 17.30
N THR A 275 -3.02 1.22 16.58
CA THR A 275 -2.72 1.84 15.28
C THR A 275 -3.21 3.28 15.30
N ASN A 276 -2.63 4.11 14.45
CA ASN A 276 -3.11 5.47 14.21
C ASN A 276 -4.22 5.51 13.14
N SER A 277 -4.64 4.35 12.64
CA SER A 277 -5.73 4.28 11.69
C SER A 277 -7.08 4.48 12.38
N TYR A 278 -7.81 5.51 11.96
CA TYR A 278 -9.15 5.77 12.48
C TYR A 278 -10.12 4.62 12.19
N LEU A 279 -10.02 4.00 11.03
CA LEU A 279 -10.86 2.86 10.65
C LEU A 279 -10.68 1.69 11.62
N LEU A 280 -9.43 1.34 11.87
CA LEU A 280 -9.08 0.20 12.73
C LEU A 280 -9.40 0.47 14.20
N GLU A 281 -9.20 1.71 14.68
CA GLU A 281 -9.58 2.12 16.03
C GLU A 281 -11.09 2.02 16.28
N LYS A 282 -11.92 2.31 15.28
CA LYS A 282 -13.38 2.25 15.34
C LYS A 282 -13.95 0.88 14.98
N GLY A 283 -13.09 -0.10 14.65
CA GLY A 283 -13.52 -1.44 14.24
C GLY A 283 -14.26 -1.47 12.91
N LYS A 284 -14.01 -0.49 12.03
CA LYS A 284 -14.59 -0.46 10.69
C LYS A 284 -13.69 -1.21 9.72
N SER A 285 -14.28 -2.00 8.83
CA SER A 285 -13.56 -2.82 7.87
C SER A 285 -13.30 -2.13 6.54
N SER A 286 -14.00 -1.05 6.26
CA SER A 286 -13.81 -0.27 5.03
C SER A 286 -14.39 1.15 5.14
N TYR A 287 -13.93 2.05 4.28
CA TYR A 287 -14.49 3.40 4.14
C TYR A 287 -15.97 3.40 3.69
N LYS A 288 -16.44 2.34 3.09
CA LYS A 288 -17.86 2.19 2.67
C LYS A 288 -18.85 2.14 3.85
N ASN A 289 -18.36 1.76 5.04
CA ASN A 289 -19.17 1.58 6.24
C ASN A 289 -19.16 2.80 7.18
N LEU A 290 -18.59 3.91 6.73
CA LEU A 290 -18.51 5.14 7.52
C LEU A 290 -19.73 6.03 7.28
N THR A 291 -20.18 6.68 8.35
CA THR A 291 -21.12 7.78 8.27
C THR A 291 -20.46 9.04 7.70
N ASP A 292 -21.24 10.00 7.22
CA ASP A 292 -20.70 11.28 6.72
C ASP A 292 -19.90 12.04 7.81
N GLU A 293 -20.31 11.93 9.07
CA GLU A 293 -19.59 12.52 10.19
C GLU A 293 -18.23 11.86 10.42
N GLU A 294 -18.17 10.53 10.38
CA GLU A 294 -16.93 9.75 10.49
C GLU A 294 -16.00 9.98 9.30
N LEU A 295 -16.56 10.12 8.09
CA LEU A 295 -15.81 10.52 6.91
C LEU A 295 -15.19 11.91 7.06
N ASN A 296 -15.93 12.87 7.62
CA ASN A 296 -15.42 14.21 7.88
C ASN A 296 -14.29 14.21 8.93
N ILE A 297 -14.37 13.37 9.96
CA ILE A 297 -13.30 13.21 10.94
C ILE A 297 -12.03 12.64 10.29
N LEU A 298 -12.15 11.59 9.48
CA LEU A 298 -11.03 11.02 8.72
C LEU A 298 -10.34 12.08 7.86
N ARG A 299 -11.13 12.85 7.16
CA ARG A 299 -10.70 13.95 6.32
C ARG A 299 -9.90 14.99 7.12
N SER A 300 -10.37 15.33 8.32
CA SER A 300 -9.68 16.29 9.18
C SER A 300 -8.33 15.78 9.71
N ILE A 301 -8.18 14.46 9.86
CA ILE A 301 -6.92 13.82 10.31
C ILE A 301 -5.87 13.83 9.19
N ASP A 302 -6.28 13.55 7.96
CA ASP A 302 -5.39 13.60 6.78
C ASP A 302 -5.01 15.05 6.40
N ALA A 303 -5.82 16.03 6.78
CA ALA A 303 -5.61 17.45 6.50
C ALA A 303 -4.72 18.17 7.52
N VAL A 304 -4.35 17.55 8.66
CA VAL A 304 -3.48 18.18 9.65
C VAL A 304 -2.04 18.19 9.14
N PRO A 305 -1.44 19.36 8.84
CA PRO A 305 -0.02 19.44 8.55
C PRO A 305 0.72 18.95 9.80
N VAL A 306 1.56 17.95 9.67
CA VAL A 306 2.49 17.57 10.73
C VAL A 306 3.44 18.74 10.94
N GLN A 307 3.21 19.51 12.00
CA GLN A 307 4.13 20.56 12.47
C GLN A 307 5.48 19.98 12.90
#